data_bf5d4cff99bad265afd927b0ca2880d0
#
_entry.id   bf5d4cff99bad265afd927b0ca2880d0
#
_cell.length_a   1.000
_cell.length_b   1.000
_cell.length_c   1.000
_cell.angle_alpha   90.00
_cell.angle_beta   90.00
_cell.angle_gamma   90.00
#
_symmetry.space_group_name_H-M   'P 1'
#
loop_
_entity.id
_entity.type
_entity.pdbx_description
1 polymer ?
#
loop_
_entity_poly.entity_id
_entity_poly.type
_entity_poly.pdbx_seq_one_letter_code
_entity_poly.pdbx_strand_id
1 'polypeptide(L)'
;MNRYLDETGIDNLPEGENGCRSEPWVYSFDQLDLMMYLRKIALQASTDQGIVRDAILAVEGPPSQQVASANLQEVSPSLYRNLKILGDNIRPSEVGSNAIVAGGDATQSGLGMLLGNPHQPWNGSGRWYEAHLTIPGEYNAAGASLQGLPWIGIGFTRDVAWTHTVDYATRFTLYEVTLNPGNPMQYDYDGQWRDIQATTVSAQQLQEDGSLETVDRTFYSTQYGLVLDLGGVDPAIGGWPTFSGTLITMRDANLD
;
A
#
# COMPACT_ATOMS: atom_id res chain seq x y z
N MET A 1 -17.33 -16.38 1.02
CA MET A 1 -18.14 -15.30 0.39
C MET A 1 -18.88 -15.83 -0.83
N ASN A 2 -18.24 -16.37 -1.87
CA ASN A 2 -18.93 -16.86 -3.08
C ASN A 2 -20.07 -17.84 -2.76
N ARG A 3 -19.81 -18.86 -1.93
CA ARG A 3 -20.86 -19.77 -1.50
C ARG A 3 -22.08 -19.05 -0.87
N TYR A 4 -21.86 -18.03 -0.09
CA TYR A 4 -22.97 -17.22 0.48
C TYR A 4 -23.74 -16.48 -0.61
N LEU A 5 -23.06 -15.90 -1.60
CA LEU A 5 -23.71 -15.27 -2.75
C LEU A 5 -24.47 -16.28 -3.61
N ASP A 6 -23.92 -17.48 -3.80
CA ASP A 6 -24.55 -18.57 -4.57
C ASP A 6 -25.81 -19.10 -3.87
N GLU A 7 -25.76 -19.28 -2.53
CA GLU A 7 -26.86 -19.80 -1.74
C GLU A 7 -27.95 -18.75 -1.48
N THR A 8 -27.58 -17.49 -1.27
CA THR A 8 -28.51 -16.39 -0.94
C THR A 8 -29.10 -15.78 -2.21
N GLY A 9 -28.31 -15.64 -3.26
CA GLY A 9 -28.63 -14.86 -4.45
C GLY A 9 -28.41 -13.36 -4.23
N ILE A 10 -27.86 -12.68 -5.23
CA ILE A 10 -27.56 -11.23 -5.16
C ILE A 10 -28.84 -10.42 -4.88
N ASP A 11 -29.96 -10.80 -5.47
CA ASP A 11 -31.27 -10.14 -5.31
C ASP A 11 -31.86 -10.25 -3.90
N ASN A 12 -31.36 -11.17 -3.08
CA ASN A 12 -31.82 -11.40 -1.71
C ASN A 12 -30.88 -10.76 -0.66
N LEU A 13 -29.85 -10.03 -1.08
CA LEU A 13 -29.00 -9.29 -0.17
C LEU A 13 -29.77 -8.14 0.48
N PRO A 14 -29.34 -7.66 1.68
CA PRO A 14 -29.96 -6.52 2.34
C PRO A 14 -29.98 -5.27 1.46
N GLU A 15 -31.05 -4.50 1.53
CA GLU A 15 -31.21 -3.18 0.94
C GLU A 15 -31.10 -2.07 2.00
N GLY A 16 -30.98 -0.82 1.54
CA GLY A 16 -30.97 0.39 2.37
C GLY A 16 -29.55 0.88 2.67
N GLU A 17 -29.45 1.86 3.58
CA GLU A 17 -28.23 2.62 3.87
C GLU A 17 -26.99 1.76 4.22
N ASN A 18 -27.20 0.55 4.75
CA ASN A 18 -26.15 -0.42 5.05
C ASN A 18 -26.27 -1.71 4.22
N GLY A 19 -27.08 -1.70 3.17
CA GLY A 19 -27.29 -2.83 2.29
C GLY A 19 -26.25 -2.90 1.18
N CYS A 20 -26.19 -4.03 0.50
CA CYS A 20 -25.28 -4.26 -0.62
C CYS A 20 -25.96 -4.84 -1.86
N ARG A 21 -27.31 -4.91 -1.86
CA ARG A 21 -28.06 -5.39 -3.01
C ARG A 21 -27.88 -4.45 -4.19
N SER A 22 -27.61 -5.03 -5.36
CA SER A 22 -27.41 -4.31 -6.61
C SER A 22 -26.20 -3.36 -6.65
N GLU A 23 -25.34 -3.43 -5.66
CA GLU A 23 -24.11 -2.65 -5.67
C GLU A 23 -23.12 -3.24 -6.68
N PRO A 24 -22.47 -2.40 -7.52
CA PRO A 24 -21.62 -2.86 -8.62
C PRO A 24 -20.34 -3.58 -8.13
N TRP A 25 -19.99 -3.44 -6.86
CA TRP A 25 -18.85 -4.10 -6.23
C TRP A 25 -19.21 -5.48 -5.61
N VAL A 26 -20.47 -5.90 -5.70
CA VAL A 26 -20.93 -7.22 -5.25
C VAL A 26 -20.85 -8.22 -6.40
N TYR A 27 -19.81 -9.03 -6.39
CA TYR A 27 -19.56 -10.07 -7.39
C TYR A 27 -18.87 -11.29 -6.76
N SER A 28 -18.83 -12.40 -7.49
CA SER A 28 -18.10 -13.58 -7.06
C SER A 28 -16.59 -13.37 -7.20
N PHE A 29 -15.87 -13.56 -6.12
CA PHE A 29 -14.41 -13.39 -6.07
C PHE A 29 -13.70 -14.58 -6.73
N ASP A 30 -12.62 -14.30 -7.43
CA ASP A 30 -11.69 -15.31 -7.92
C ASP A 30 -10.37 -15.34 -7.11
N GLN A 31 -9.42 -16.14 -7.56
CA GLN A 31 -8.11 -16.24 -6.91
C GLN A 31 -7.29 -14.97 -7.07
N LEU A 32 -7.47 -14.24 -8.18
CA LEU A 32 -6.77 -12.99 -8.44
C LEU A 32 -7.23 -11.89 -7.48
N ASP A 33 -8.53 -11.80 -7.20
CA ASP A 33 -9.07 -10.83 -6.23
C ASP A 33 -8.44 -11.01 -4.85
N LEU A 34 -8.31 -12.27 -4.39
CA LEU A 34 -7.64 -12.56 -3.13
C LEU A 34 -6.17 -12.15 -3.17
N MET A 35 -5.44 -12.48 -4.23
CA MET A 35 -4.03 -12.11 -4.37
C MET A 35 -3.84 -10.59 -4.41
N MET A 36 -4.71 -9.87 -5.12
CA MET A 36 -4.70 -8.41 -5.18
C MET A 36 -4.97 -7.79 -3.80
N TYR A 37 -5.91 -8.36 -3.05
CA TYR A 37 -6.19 -7.92 -1.69
C TYR A 37 -5.01 -8.16 -0.74
N LEU A 38 -4.35 -9.33 -0.81
CA LEU A 38 -3.14 -9.62 -0.04
C LEU A 38 -2.02 -8.64 -0.36
N ARG A 39 -1.81 -8.35 -1.65
CA ARG A 39 -0.83 -7.35 -2.09
C ARG A 39 -1.15 -5.97 -1.53
N LYS A 40 -2.42 -5.54 -1.57
CA LYS A 40 -2.86 -4.28 -0.96
C LYS A 40 -2.51 -4.21 0.52
N ILE A 41 -2.79 -5.26 1.30
CA ILE A 41 -2.45 -5.31 2.72
C ILE A 41 -0.93 -5.22 2.93
N ALA A 42 -0.12 -5.90 2.11
CA ALA A 42 1.33 -5.82 2.20
C ALA A 42 1.88 -4.40 1.92
N LEU A 43 1.20 -3.62 1.08
CA LEU A 43 1.59 -2.26 0.72
C LEU A 43 1.10 -1.17 1.69
N GLN A 44 0.27 -1.51 2.68
CA GLN A 44 -0.29 -0.53 3.63
C GLN A 44 0.76 0.30 4.37
N ALA A 45 1.94 -0.27 4.63
CA ALA A 45 3.02 0.40 5.35
C ALA A 45 4.03 1.12 4.43
N SER A 46 3.77 1.18 3.12
CA SER A 46 4.66 1.78 2.12
C SER A 46 3.88 2.50 1.02
N THR A 47 3.68 1.88 -0.12
CA THR A 47 3.07 2.50 -1.31
C THR A 47 1.62 2.97 -1.10
N ASP A 48 0.84 2.29 -0.26
CA ASP A 48 -0.55 2.68 0.06
C ASP A 48 -0.66 3.76 1.17
N GLN A 49 0.45 4.25 1.70
CA GLN A 49 0.44 5.41 2.61
C GLN A 49 0.00 6.66 1.86
N GLY A 50 -0.91 7.45 2.47
CA GLY A 50 -1.57 8.57 1.81
C GLY A 50 -0.60 9.51 1.08
N ILE A 51 0.47 9.94 1.74
CA ILE A 51 1.45 10.85 1.14
C ILE A 51 2.22 10.21 -0.03
N VAL A 52 2.54 8.93 0.03
CA VAL A 52 3.22 8.20 -1.05
C VAL A 52 2.27 7.95 -2.20
N ARG A 53 1.07 7.46 -1.89
CA ARG A 53 0.01 7.24 -2.88
C ARG A 53 -0.30 8.53 -3.62
N ASP A 54 -0.47 9.65 -2.90
CA ASP A 54 -0.79 10.94 -3.48
C ASP A 54 0.36 11.44 -4.37
N ALA A 55 1.63 11.23 -3.97
CA ALA A 55 2.80 11.55 -4.79
C ALA A 55 2.89 10.69 -6.07
N ILE A 56 2.49 9.41 -6.03
CA ILE A 56 2.40 8.56 -7.22
C ILE A 56 1.27 9.04 -8.14
N LEU A 57 0.13 9.37 -7.56
CA LEU A 57 -1.04 9.82 -8.31
C LEU A 57 -0.89 11.25 -8.88
N ALA A 58 -0.02 12.08 -8.33
CA ALA A 58 0.23 13.42 -8.81
C ALA A 58 1.07 13.47 -10.10
N VAL A 59 1.74 12.38 -10.47
CA VAL A 59 2.62 12.35 -11.65
C VAL A 59 1.81 12.49 -12.94
N GLU A 60 2.00 13.61 -13.66
CA GLU A 60 1.33 13.88 -14.94
C GLU A 60 2.16 13.45 -16.16
N GLY A 61 3.44 13.12 -15.96
CA GLY A 61 4.38 12.80 -17.02
C GLY A 61 5.08 14.03 -17.60
N PRO A 62 5.92 13.85 -18.64
CA PRO A 62 6.65 14.95 -19.23
C PRO A 62 5.71 15.93 -19.93
N PRO A 63 5.95 17.23 -19.81
CA PRO A 63 5.16 18.24 -20.51
C PRO A 63 5.27 18.05 -22.03
N SER A 64 4.20 18.35 -22.75
CA SER A 64 4.11 18.20 -24.21
C SER A 64 5.06 19.11 -25.00
N GLN A 65 5.68 20.08 -24.36
CA GLN A 65 6.72 20.94 -24.93
C GLN A 65 8.00 20.80 -24.12
N GLN A 66 9.13 20.61 -24.80
CA GLN A 66 10.45 20.65 -24.19
C GLN A 66 10.62 21.95 -23.38
N VAL A 67 10.65 21.84 -22.08
CA VAL A 67 11.06 22.93 -21.23
C VAL A 67 12.56 23.12 -21.48
N ALA A 68 12.90 24.26 -22.08
CA ALA A 68 14.28 24.65 -22.32
C ALA A 68 15.06 24.54 -20.99
N SER A 69 16.19 23.83 -21.05
CA SER A 69 17.20 23.63 -20.02
C SER A 69 17.02 24.49 -18.77
N ALA A 70 16.39 23.94 -17.73
CA ALA A 70 16.47 24.52 -16.41
C ALA A 70 17.93 24.49 -15.97
N ASN A 71 18.43 25.63 -15.53
CA ASN A 71 19.80 25.76 -15.02
C ASN A 71 20.02 24.68 -13.94
N LEU A 72 21.00 23.81 -14.15
CA LEU A 72 21.44 22.79 -13.23
C LEU A 72 21.86 23.49 -11.92
N GLN A 73 20.96 23.57 -10.98
CA GLN A 73 21.25 24.02 -9.63
C GLN A 73 21.62 22.78 -8.81
N GLU A 74 22.77 22.84 -8.14
CA GLU A 74 23.22 21.74 -7.27
C GLU A 74 22.12 21.31 -6.31
N VAL A 75 22.01 19.99 -6.11
CA VAL A 75 21.06 19.38 -5.17
C VAL A 75 21.18 20.09 -3.80
N SER A 76 20.16 20.83 -3.45
CA SER A 76 20.16 21.60 -2.21
C SER A 76 20.17 20.66 -1.00
N PRO A 77 20.94 20.99 0.07
CA PRO A 77 20.83 20.26 1.35
C PRO A 77 19.41 20.22 1.92
N SER A 78 18.54 21.13 1.47
CA SER A 78 17.11 21.10 1.78
C SER A 78 16.38 19.88 1.20
N LEU A 79 16.78 19.37 0.03
CA LEU A 79 16.18 18.19 -0.55
C LEU A 79 16.39 16.95 0.32
N TYR A 80 17.62 16.68 0.74
CA TYR A 80 17.89 15.57 1.65
C TYR A 80 17.10 15.69 2.95
N ARG A 81 16.92 16.92 3.45
CA ARG A 81 16.09 17.17 4.62
C ARG A 81 14.62 16.87 4.34
N ASN A 82 14.09 17.27 3.19
CA ASN A 82 12.70 17.07 2.81
C ASN A 82 12.42 15.61 2.48
N LEU A 83 13.33 14.90 1.81
CA LEU A 83 13.23 13.46 1.60
C LEU A 83 13.31 12.67 2.91
N LYS A 84 14.12 13.15 3.88
CA LYS A 84 14.14 12.56 5.22
C LYS A 84 12.82 12.85 5.97
N ILE A 85 12.28 14.05 5.87
CA ILE A 85 10.97 14.40 6.42
C ILE A 85 9.88 13.55 5.78
N LEU A 86 9.94 13.31 4.46
CA LEU A 86 9.04 12.38 3.78
C LEU A 86 9.16 10.97 4.39
N GLY A 87 10.37 10.45 4.54
CA GLY A 87 10.62 9.16 5.18
C GLY A 87 10.11 9.09 6.62
N ASP A 88 10.26 10.17 7.39
CA ASP A 88 9.79 10.26 8.77
C ASP A 88 8.26 10.43 8.85
N ASN A 89 7.62 11.07 7.87
CA ASN A 89 6.17 11.31 7.82
C ASN A 89 5.36 10.17 7.17
N ILE A 90 6.01 9.23 6.48
CA ILE A 90 5.37 8.01 5.97
C ILE A 90 4.99 7.04 7.11
N ARG A 91 5.42 7.31 8.34
CA ARG A 91 5.03 6.52 9.50
C ARG A 91 3.55 6.73 9.81
N PRO A 92 2.75 5.64 9.92
CA PRO A 92 1.36 5.77 10.33
C PRO A 92 1.32 6.38 11.73
N SER A 93 0.88 7.62 11.86
CA SER A 93 0.81 8.32 13.15
C SER A 93 -0.25 7.75 14.11
N GLU A 94 -1.18 6.93 13.59
CA GLU A 94 -2.35 6.47 14.35
C GLU A 94 -2.38 4.94 14.57
N VAL A 95 -1.38 4.20 14.11
CA VAL A 95 -1.29 2.76 14.31
C VAL A 95 -0.10 2.41 15.19
N GLY A 96 -0.32 1.44 16.05
CA GLY A 96 0.70 0.93 16.94
C GLY A 96 0.37 -0.50 17.33
N SER A 97 1.12 -1.07 18.22
CA SER A 97 0.81 -2.36 18.83
C SER A 97 1.69 -2.59 20.05
N ASN A 98 1.19 -3.41 20.96
CA ASN A 98 1.97 -3.88 22.09
C ASN A 98 1.95 -5.41 22.16
N ALA A 99 3.03 -6.00 22.61
CA ALA A 99 3.13 -7.41 22.93
C ALA A 99 3.84 -7.58 24.29
N ILE A 100 3.25 -8.39 25.16
CA ILE A 100 3.86 -8.77 26.44
C ILE A 100 3.88 -10.29 26.54
N VAL A 101 5.03 -10.85 26.84
CA VAL A 101 5.24 -12.29 26.98
C VAL A 101 5.72 -12.59 28.40
N ALA A 102 5.12 -13.60 29.04
CA ALA A 102 5.58 -14.15 30.29
C ALA A 102 5.95 -15.64 30.10
N GLY A 103 7.15 -16.02 30.55
CA GLY A 103 7.57 -17.41 30.57
C GLY A 103 6.85 -18.21 31.64
N GLY A 104 6.90 -19.54 31.56
CA GLY A 104 6.20 -20.44 32.50
C GLY A 104 6.64 -20.29 33.95
N ASP A 105 7.87 -19.86 34.20
CA ASP A 105 8.42 -19.55 35.51
C ASP A 105 7.78 -18.31 36.17
N ALA A 106 7.22 -17.42 35.37
CA ALA A 106 6.53 -16.20 35.81
C ALA A 106 4.99 -16.36 35.86
N THR A 107 4.46 -17.55 35.58
CA THR A 107 3.02 -17.81 35.54
C THR A 107 2.61 -18.87 36.56
N GLN A 108 1.40 -18.75 37.08
CA GLN A 108 0.86 -19.71 38.05
C GLN A 108 0.61 -21.11 37.46
N SER A 109 0.35 -21.16 36.14
CA SER A 109 0.09 -22.38 35.38
C SER A 109 1.37 -23.15 35.00
N GLY A 110 2.55 -22.54 35.10
CA GLY A 110 3.78 -23.07 34.52
C GLY A 110 3.85 -23.03 33.00
N LEU A 111 2.87 -22.39 32.33
CA LEU A 111 2.79 -22.25 30.86
C LEU A 111 3.10 -20.82 30.45
N GLY A 112 3.62 -20.65 29.25
CA GLY A 112 3.81 -19.32 28.67
C GLY A 112 2.48 -18.56 28.45
N MET A 113 2.53 -17.25 28.60
CA MET A 113 1.40 -16.34 28.31
C MET A 113 1.81 -15.25 27.33
N LEU A 114 0.92 -14.92 26.42
CA LEU A 114 1.09 -13.83 25.46
C LEU A 114 -0.12 -12.89 25.52
N LEU A 115 0.15 -11.60 25.73
CA LEU A 115 -0.79 -10.52 25.44
C LEU A 115 -0.40 -9.91 24.09
N GLY A 116 -1.26 -10.03 23.10
CA GLY A 116 -1.17 -9.32 21.83
C GLY A 116 -2.22 -8.20 21.78
N ASN A 117 -1.80 -6.97 21.54
CA ASN A 117 -2.68 -5.80 21.49
C ASN A 117 -2.38 -4.94 20.26
N PRO A 118 -3.01 -5.23 19.10
CA PRO A 118 -2.90 -4.40 17.91
C PRO A 118 -3.71 -3.12 18.07
N HIS A 119 -3.08 -1.96 17.80
CA HIS A 119 -3.77 -0.68 17.75
C HIS A 119 -4.09 -0.37 16.28
N GLN A 120 -5.24 -0.81 15.81
CA GLN A 120 -5.68 -0.67 14.43
C GLN A 120 -7.04 0.03 14.36
N PRO A 121 -7.38 0.69 13.25
CA PRO A 121 -8.70 1.29 13.03
C PRO A 121 -9.82 0.24 13.15
N TRP A 122 -10.97 0.67 13.69
CA TRP A 122 -12.15 -0.20 13.81
C TRP A 122 -12.98 -0.29 12.53
N ASN A 123 -12.54 0.36 11.47
CA ASN A 123 -13.17 0.41 10.16
C ASN A 123 -12.15 0.28 9.03
N GLY A 124 -12.63 0.05 7.83
CA GLY A 124 -11.79 -0.16 6.65
C GLY A 124 -10.97 -1.46 6.71
N SER A 125 -9.91 -1.53 5.91
CA SER A 125 -9.04 -2.71 5.77
C SER A 125 -8.19 -3.03 7.01
N GLY A 126 -8.06 -2.08 7.93
CA GLY A 126 -7.39 -2.28 9.23
C GLY A 126 -8.25 -2.97 10.29
N ARG A 127 -9.51 -3.23 10.00
CA ARG A 127 -10.46 -3.85 10.93
C ARG A 127 -10.13 -5.32 11.15
N TRP A 128 -10.20 -5.74 12.41
CA TRP A 128 -9.99 -7.13 12.82
C TRP A 128 -11.33 -7.89 12.98
N TYR A 129 -11.28 -9.21 12.80
CA TYR A 129 -12.34 -10.13 13.18
C TYR A 129 -11.75 -11.33 13.91
N GLU A 130 -12.50 -11.92 14.82
CA GLU A 130 -12.11 -13.13 15.54
C GLU A 130 -12.59 -14.38 14.80
N ALA A 131 -11.76 -15.42 14.82
CA ALA A 131 -12.11 -16.71 14.26
C ALA A 131 -11.37 -17.86 14.96
N HIS A 132 -11.99 -19.03 14.90
CA HIS A 132 -11.36 -20.30 15.22
C HIS A 132 -11.42 -21.19 13.99
N LEU A 133 -10.27 -21.51 13.42
CA LEU A 133 -10.15 -22.30 12.23
C LEU A 133 -9.62 -23.69 12.57
N THR A 134 -10.30 -24.73 12.08
CA THR A 134 -9.94 -26.13 12.34
C THR A 134 -9.95 -26.93 11.05
N ILE A 135 -8.83 -27.61 10.76
CA ILE A 135 -8.71 -28.69 9.81
C ILE A 135 -8.33 -29.92 10.64
N PRO A 136 -9.23 -30.90 10.83
CA PRO A 136 -8.99 -32.02 11.73
C PRO A 136 -7.66 -32.74 11.46
N GLY A 137 -6.79 -32.82 12.46
CA GLY A 137 -5.49 -33.46 12.36
C GLY A 137 -4.36 -32.62 11.75
N GLU A 138 -4.66 -31.44 11.18
CA GLU A 138 -3.69 -30.62 10.46
C GLU A 138 -3.54 -29.21 11.06
N TYR A 139 -4.66 -28.54 11.32
CA TYR A 139 -4.67 -27.15 11.76
C TYR A 139 -5.76 -26.89 12.79
N ASN A 140 -5.39 -26.20 13.87
CA ASN A 140 -6.33 -25.80 14.91
C ASN A 140 -5.79 -24.52 15.57
N ALA A 141 -6.27 -23.36 15.14
CA ALA A 141 -5.84 -22.06 15.63
C ALA A 141 -7.02 -21.14 15.90
N ALA A 142 -6.95 -20.41 17.00
CA ALA A 142 -7.91 -19.38 17.36
C ALA A 142 -7.20 -18.02 17.49
N GLY A 143 -7.92 -16.95 17.19
CA GLY A 143 -7.37 -15.59 17.30
C GLY A 143 -8.11 -14.61 16.41
N ALA A 144 -7.37 -13.63 15.88
CA ALA A 144 -7.94 -12.59 15.05
C ALA A 144 -7.12 -12.37 13.77
N SER A 145 -7.78 -11.82 12.76
CA SER A 145 -7.16 -11.45 11.49
C SER A 145 -7.74 -10.16 10.95
N LEU A 146 -7.01 -9.52 10.05
CA LEU A 146 -7.53 -8.40 9.30
C LEU A 146 -8.67 -8.86 8.40
N GLN A 147 -9.70 -8.05 8.29
CA GLN A 147 -10.89 -8.36 7.50
C GLN A 147 -10.52 -8.76 6.07
N GLY A 148 -11.02 -9.92 5.63
CA GLY A 148 -10.78 -10.47 4.30
C GLY A 148 -9.57 -11.41 4.20
N LEU A 149 -8.71 -11.53 5.23
CA LEU A 149 -7.62 -12.50 5.22
C LEU A 149 -8.13 -13.88 5.68
N PRO A 150 -7.82 -14.97 4.96
CA PRO A 150 -8.39 -16.30 5.23
C PRO A 150 -7.58 -17.14 6.26
N TRP A 151 -6.79 -16.52 7.10
CA TRP A 151 -5.99 -17.19 8.14
C TRP A 151 -6.03 -16.42 9.46
N ILE A 152 -5.48 -17.02 10.53
CA ILE A 152 -5.31 -16.33 11.81
C ILE A 152 -4.03 -15.50 11.76
N GLY A 153 -4.16 -14.16 11.74
CA GLY A 153 -3.05 -13.21 11.72
C GLY A 153 -2.33 -13.12 13.05
N ILE A 154 -3.06 -12.97 14.15
CA ILE A 154 -2.55 -13.04 15.51
C ILE A 154 -3.40 -14.04 16.29
N GLY A 155 -2.78 -14.89 17.12
CA GLY A 155 -3.55 -15.91 17.83
C GLY A 155 -2.70 -16.97 18.49
N PHE A 156 -3.30 -18.14 18.66
CA PHE A 156 -2.65 -19.25 19.31
C PHE A 156 -3.14 -20.60 18.78
N THR A 157 -2.27 -21.59 18.92
CA THR A 157 -2.59 -23.02 18.84
C THR A 157 -2.43 -23.63 20.24
N ARG A 158 -2.48 -24.94 20.32
CA ARG A 158 -2.16 -25.66 21.55
C ARG A 158 -0.74 -25.37 22.07
N ASP A 159 0.22 -25.20 21.17
CA ASP A 159 1.64 -25.24 21.49
C ASP A 159 2.35 -23.89 21.26
N VAL A 160 1.77 -22.98 20.49
CA VAL A 160 2.38 -21.71 20.08
C VAL A 160 1.34 -20.59 20.11
N ALA A 161 1.76 -19.41 20.56
CA ALA A 161 1.02 -18.15 20.41
C ALA A 161 1.89 -17.14 19.68
N TRP A 162 1.25 -16.28 18.86
CA TRP A 162 1.95 -15.26 18.07
C TRP A 162 1.15 -13.96 17.99
N THR A 163 1.87 -12.87 17.86
CA THR A 163 1.33 -11.54 17.59
C THR A 163 2.35 -10.73 16.79
N HIS A 164 1.89 -9.70 16.10
CA HIS A 164 2.73 -8.81 15.30
C HIS A 164 2.57 -7.39 15.81
N THR A 165 3.67 -6.73 16.10
CA THR A 165 3.69 -5.30 16.39
C THR A 165 4.04 -4.51 15.13
N VAL A 166 3.70 -3.21 15.11
CA VAL A 166 4.09 -2.33 14.00
C VAL A 166 5.60 -2.22 13.94
N ASP A 167 6.16 -2.50 12.78
CA ASP A 167 7.56 -2.34 12.47
C ASP A 167 7.77 -0.98 11.75
N TYR A 168 8.69 -0.19 12.28
CA TYR A 168 9.06 1.11 11.72
C TYR A 168 10.31 1.05 10.81
N ALA A 169 10.77 -0.13 10.45
CA ALA A 169 11.83 -0.27 9.46
C ALA A 169 11.39 0.30 8.10
N THR A 170 12.30 0.96 7.42
CA THR A 170 12.06 1.51 6.08
C THR A 170 11.93 0.35 5.08
N ARG A 171 10.77 0.26 4.42
CA ARG A 171 10.44 -0.79 3.44
C ARG A 171 10.59 -0.33 2.00
N PHE A 172 11.05 0.89 1.80
CA PHE A 172 11.26 1.48 0.48
C PHE A 172 12.57 2.25 0.45
N THR A 173 13.08 2.42 -0.77
CA THR A 173 14.27 3.25 -1.04
C THR A 173 13.91 4.27 -2.10
N LEU A 174 14.25 5.53 -1.84
CA LEU A 174 14.12 6.60 -2.82
C LEU A 174 15.40 6.71 -3.64
N TYR A 175 15.24 6.87 -4.94
CA TYR A 175 16.32 7.08 -5.88
C TYR A 175 16.09 8.39 -6.63
N GLU A 176 17.14 9.17 -6.79
CA GLU A 176 17.20 10.29 -7.71
C GLU A 176 17.83 9.79 -9.00
N VAL A 177 17.12 9.97 -10.13
CA VAL A 177 17.60 9.56 -11.45
C VAL A 177 17.75 10.77 -12.35
N THR A 178 18.86 10.88 -13.08
CA THR A 178 19.12 11.97 -14.02
C THR A 178 18.42 11.69 -15.33
N LEU A 179 17.63 12.65 -15.82
CA LEU A 179 16.94 12.55 -17.09
C LEU A 179 17.86 12.89 -18.27
N ASN A 180 17.59 12.27 -19.41
CA ASN A 180 18.22 12.62 -20.68
C ASN A 180 17.75 14.03 -21.13
N PRO A 181 18.64 15.00 -21.29
CA PRO A 181 18.25 16.35 -21.72
C PRO A 181 17.57 16.40 -23.09
N GLY A 182 17.83 15.40 -23.94
CA GLY A 182 17.23 15.27 -25.27
C GLY A 182 15.91 14.48 -25.32
N ASN A 183 15.62 13.73 -24.25
CA ASN A 183 14.42 12.90 -24.16
C ASN A 183 13.99 12.73 -22.70
N PRO A 184 12.99 13.47 -22.20
CA PRO A 184 12.56 13.42 -20.80
C PRO A 184 11.92 12.08 -20.39
N MET A 185 11.70 11.16 -21.32
CA MET A 185 11.27 9.78 -21.05
C MET A 185 12.44 8.80 -20.94
N GLN A 186 13.67 9.30 -20.80
CA GLN A 186 14.85 8.48 -20.58
C GLN A 186 15.63 8.97 -19.36
N TYR A 187 16.24 8.05 -18.65
CA TYR A 187 17.10 8.32 -17.50
C TYR A 187 18.47 7.63 -17.64
N ASP A 188 19.48 8.20 -16.99
CA ASP A 188 20.81 7.61 -16.94
C ASP A 188 20.84 6.38 -16.02
N TYR A 189 21.39 5.29 -16.55
CA TYR A 189 21.71 4.08 -15.81
C TYR A 189 23.10 3.60 -16.21
N ASP A 190 24.06 3.80 -15.32
CA ASP A 190 25.46 3.42 -15.54
C ASP A 190 26.04 3.99 -16.85
N GLY A 191 25.74 5.25 -17.17
CA GLY A 191 26.18 5.93 -18.39
C GLY A 191 25.41 5.53 -19.65
N GLN A 192 24.29 4.85 -19.52
CA GLN A 192 23.41 4.46 -20.62
C GLN A 192 22.00 5.00 -20.42
N TRP A 193 21.42 5.56 -21.48
CA TRP A 193 20.03 6.00 -21.44
C TRP A 193 19.08 4.81 -21.49
N ARG A 194 18.17 4.75 -20.51
CA ARG A 194 17.08 3.76 -20.44
C ARG A 194 15.73 4.44 -20.47
N ASP A 195 14.76 3.80 -21.10
CA ASP A 195 13.41 4.31 -21.20
C ASP A 195 12.67 4.19 -19.88
N ILE A 196 11.93 5.26 -19.52
CA ILE A 196 10.94 5.24 -18.46
C ILE A 196 9.69 4.53 -19.02
N GLN A 197 9.20 3.55 -18.28
CA GLN A 197 8.00 2.80 -18.67
C GLN A 197 6.75 3.58 -18.28
N ALA A 198 5.82 3.73 -19.23
CA ALA A 198 4.49 4.30 -18.99
C ALA A 198 3.45 3.18 -19.07
N THR A 199 2.68 2.98 -18.01
CA THR A 199 1.62 1.97 -17.94
C THR A 199 0.31 2.65 -17.61
N THR A 200 -0.66 2.59 -18.54
CA THR A 200 -2.00 3.12 -18.31
C THR A 200 -2.92 2.03 -17.76
N VAL A 201 -3.60 2.37 -16.69
CA VAL A 201 -4.60 1.53 -16.03
C VAL A 201 -5.94 2.25 -16.07
N SER A 202 -6.98 1.54 -16.47
CA SER A 202 -8.36 2.03 -16.47
C SER A 202 -9.12 1.48 -15.27
N ALA A 203 -9.89 2.34 -14.61
CA ALA A 203 -10.77 1.96 -13.52
C ALA A 203 -12.15 2.56 -13.73
N GLN A 204 -13.18 1.90 -13.17
CA GLN A 204 -14.53 2.44 -13.13
C GLN A 204 -14.70 3.26 -11.85
N GLN A 205 -15.05 4.52 -11.99
CA GLN A 205 -15.35 5.42 -10.87
C GLN A 205 -16.87 5.62 -10.78
N LEU A 206 -17.42 5.32 -9.59
CA LEU A 206 -18.81 5.60 -9.29
C LEU A 206 -18.99 7.11 -9.09
N GLN A 207 -19.90 7.70 -9.83
CA GLN A 207 -20.26 9.11 -9.76
C GLN A 207 -21.39 9.34 -8.74
N GLU A 208 -21.64 10.59 -8.35
CA GLU A 208 -22.69 10.96 -7.41
C GLU A 208 -24.10 10.60 -7.91
N ASP A 209 -24.30 10.56 -9.22
CA ASP A 209 -25.58 10.18 -9.86
C ASP A 209 -25.77 8.67 -9.99
N GLY A 210 -24.81 7.86 -9.49
CA GLY A 210 -24.81 6.40 -9.59
C GLY A 210 -24.30 5.83 -10.91
N SER A 211 -23.87 6.65 -11.85
CA SER A 211 -23.23 6.20 -13.11
C SER A 211 -21.78 5.76 -12.85
N LEU A 212 -21.28 4.91 -13.76
CA LEU A 212 -19.86 4.51 -13.77
C LEU A 212 -19.15 5.24 -14.90
N GLU A 213 -18.10 5.95 -14.57
CA GLU A 213 -17.19 6.60 -15.52
C GLU A 213 -15.85 5.86 -15.58
N THR A 214 -15.32 5.65 -16.79
CA THR A 214 -13.99 5.10 -16.96
C THR A 214 -12.95 6.18 -16.74
N VAL A 215 -12.07 5.99 -15.76
CA VAL A 215 -10.95 6.89 -15.46
C VAL A 215 -9.65 6.18 -15.81
N ASP A 216 -8.88 6.77 -16.70
CA ASP A 216 -7.56 6.30 -17.10
C ASP A 216 -6.49 7.00 -16.27
N ARG A 217 -5.53 6.23 -15.77
CA ARG A 217 -4.35 6.76 -15.08
C ARG A 217 -3.08 6.14 -15.62
N THR A 218 -2.13 6.98 -16.03
CA THR A 218 -0.81 6.52 -16.45
C THR A 218 0.17 6.61 -15.29
N PHE A 219 0.81 5.49 -15.00
CA PHE A 219 1.89 5.36 -14.03
C PHE A 219 3.21 5.28 -14.75
N TYR A 220 4.21 5.93 -14.19
CA TYR A 220 5.57 5.94 -14.75
C TYR A 220 6.50 5.19 -13.82
N SER A 221 7.41 4.40 -14.38
CA SER A 221 8.38 3.64 -13.61
C SER A 221 9.73 3.54 -14.28
N THR A 222 10.76 3.45 -13.46
CA THR A 222 12.12 3.09 -13.81
C THR A 222 12.42 1.68 -13.28
N GLN A 223 13.62 1.16 -13.50
CA GLN A 223 14.04 -0.06 -12.81
C GLN A 223 14.14 0.09 -11.28
N TYR A 224 14.15 1.32 -10.79
CA TYR A 224 14.17 1.63 -9.35
C TYR A 224 12.77 1.80 -8.76
N GLY A 225 11.72 1.54 -9.53
CA GLY A 225 10.33 1.59 -9.10
C GLY A 225 9.54 2.78 -9.65
N LEU A 226 8.42 3.09 -8.99
CA LEU A 226 7.47 4.11 -9.43
C LEU A 226 8.06 5.52 -9.30
N VAL A 227 7.76 6.37 -10.28
CA VAL A 227 8.06 7.81 -10.24
C VAL A 227 7.11 8.48 -9.26
N LEU A 228 7.65 9.43 -8.48
CA LEU A 228 6.92 10.25 -7.51
C LEU A 228 6.94 11.72 -7.93
N ASP A 229 5.81 12.40 -7.80
CA ASP A 229 5.74 13.85 -7.76
C ASP A 229 5.60 14.32 -6.31
N LEU A 230 6.63 14.97 -5.82
CA LEU A 230 6.70 15.44 -4.44
C LEU A 230 6.23 16.89 -4.26
N GLY A 231 5.61 17.49 -5.28
CA GLY A 231 5.09 18.86 -5.25
C GLY A 231 4.08 19.12 -4.14
N GLY A 232 3.34 18.10 -3.74
CA GLY A 232 2.44 18.16 -2.58
C GLY A 232 3.16 18.20 -1.22
N VAL A 233 4.43 17.79 -1.17
CA VAL A 233 5.30 17.88 0.02
C VAL A 233 6.09 19.17 0.03
N ASP A 234 6.71 19.49 -1.10
CA ASP A 234 7.44 20.72 -1.34
C ASP A 234 7.30 21.12 -2.81
N PRO A 235 6.63 22.25 -3.13
CA PRO A 235 6.47 22.70 -4.51
C PRO A 235 7.78 22.88 -5.28
N ALA A 236 8.91 23.07 -4.59
CA ALA A 236 10.22 23.21 -5.21
C ALA A 236 10.76 21.90 -5.81
N ILE A 237 10.17 20.77 -5.45
CA ILE A 237 10.58 19.42 -5.91
C ILE A 237 9.44 18.67 -6.60
N GLY A 238 8.41 19.38 -7.05
CA GLY A 238 7.29 18.81 -7.83
C GLY A 238 7.48 18.95 -9.33
N GLY A 239 6.66 18.18 -10.06
CA GLY A 239 6.58 18.19 -11.51
C GLY A 239 7.54 17.26 -12.24
N TRP A 240 7.58 17.39 -13.57
CA TRP A 240 8.44 16.63 -14.47
C TRP A 240 9.25 17.56 -15.37
N PRO A 241 10.58 17.59 -15.33
CA PRO A 241 11.45 16.95 -14.31
C PRO A 241 11.23 17.56 -12.93
N THR A 242 11.51 16.80 -11.88
CA THR A 242 11.29 17.24 -10.51
C THR A 242 12.06 18.54 -10.19
N PHE A 243 13.30 18.65 -10.60
CA PHE A 243 14.15 19.84 -10.66
C PHE A 243 15.50 19.44 -11.24
N SER A 244 16.24 20.40 -11.76
CA SER A 244 17.62 20.17 -12.26
C SER A 244 17.77 19.01 -13.24
N GLY A 245 16.70 18.57 -13.92
CA GLY A 245 16.76 17.46 -14.86
C GLY A 245 16.76 16.08 -14.21
N THR A 246 16.23 15.94 -13.00
CA THR A 246 16.13 14.66 -12.28
C THR A 246 14.69 14.28 -11.99
N LEU A 247 14.45 13.02 -11.69
CA LEU A 247 13.19 12.49 -11.13
C LEU A 247 13.47 11.72 -9.84
N ILE A 248 12.49 11.69 -8.97
CA ILE A 248 12.49 10.82 -7.80
C ILE A 248 11.67 9.56 -8.12
N THR A 249 12.26 8.41 -7.83
CA THR A 249 11.59 7.11 -7.95
C THR A 249 11.67 6.35 -6.63
N MET A 250 10.73 5.46 -6.40
CA MET A 250 10.65 4.69 -5.17
C MET A 250 10.59 3.19 -5.46
N ARG A 251 11.55 2.46 -4.90
CA ARG A 251 11.51 1.00 -4.86
C ARG A 251 10.91 0.55 -3.53
N ASP A 252 9.84 -0.19 -3.61
CA ASP A 252 9.19 -0.81 -2.46
C ASP A 252 9.62 -2.29 -2.39
N ALA A 253 10.12 -2.72 -1.22
CA ALA A 253 10.56 -4.10 -1.01
C ALA A 253 9.44 -5.14 -1.17
N ASN A 254 8.18 -4.73 -1.13
CA ASN A 254 7.03 -5.62 -1.31
C ASN A 254 6.51 -5.68 -2.75
N LEU A 255 7.15 -4.97 -3.69
CA LEU A 255 6.80 -4.97 -5.11
C LEU A 255 7.72 -5.87 -5.96
N ASP A 256 8.81 -6.37 -5.41
CA ASP A 256 9.78 -7.27 -6.07
C ASP A 256 9.31 -8.73 -6.05
#